data_a9611986db2466138dfe4119f56e3d55
#
_entry.id   a9611986db2466138dfe4119f56e3d55
#
_cell.length_a   1.000
_cell.length_b   1.000
_cell.length_c   1.000
_cell.angle_alpha   90.00
_cell.angle_beta   90.00
_cell.angle_gamma   90.00
#
_symmetry.space_group_name_H-M   'P 1'
#
loop_
_entity.id
_entity.type
_entity.pdbx_description
1 polymer ?
#
loop_
_entity_poly.entity_id
_entity_poly.type
_entity_poly.pdbx_seq_one_letter_code
_entity_poly.pdbx_strand_id
1 'polypeptide(L)'
;MGDIFLLTDNPILINKHRETKTINCIQKKAEKVKITEKELIKSNKNGFGNNVGTITNHVTAMFSVQAQFPVDSKEFKILDYRIKCGQIFQQNEIDKIKGIVATPMPKSWYDNKANKILQTDTDEIIEKKKLYSRIVADKKPYFFIYIYPQLKNEYKKFMDNVNKKCMIEFNCSLETLINKSYKQEKEREFIDWYYKTIPVEIHDCTMNRLCRIVEKTFHGYVSQIKKKERFDYSIMKSDCSYDMSLYYAVKRIYDEYSSRLCEFVSYANTHKIDKDTVNIEKNELFENYKRKCEAVCNNKYELCNIVLDICYKSEKSKKFAWNICGDTIVENLLHKNNNEFSYFRKSDSGDICFSSERFVKLSGKINEE
;
A
#
# COMPACT_ATOMS: atom_id res chain seq x y z
N MET A 1 -5.63 -4.05 -19.46
CA MET A 1 -6.32 -3.48 -18.28
C MET A 1 -7.32 -2.50 -18.82
N GLY A 2 -8.59 -2.57 -18.39
CA GLY A 2 -9.59 -1.58 -18.76
C GLY A 2 -9.51 -0.40 -17.80
N ASP A 3 -9.40 0.81 -18.34
CA ASP A 3 -9.50 2.02 -17.53
C ASP A 3 -10.98 2.33 -17.28
N ILE A 4 -11.29 2.81 -16.08
CA ILE A 4 -12.65 3.22 -15.71
C ILE A 4 -12.71 4.74 -15.81
N PHE A 5 -13.64 5.26 -16.62
CA PHE A 5 -13.88 6.68 -16.77
C PHE A 5 -15.15 7.06 -16.00
N LEU A 6 -15.09 8.15 -15.28
CA LEU A 6 -16.26 8.80 -14.69
C LEU A 6 -16.61 10.03 -15.51
N LEU A 7 -17.79 10.05 -16.09
CA LEU A 7 -18.36 11.24 -16.70
C LEU A 7 -19.37 11.84 -15.73
N THR A 8 -19.37 13.15 -15.60
CA THR A 8 -20.31 13.86 -14.74
C THR A 8 -20.75 15.15 -15.41
N ASP A 9 -22.04 15.45 -15.29
CA ASP A 9 -22.68 16.71 -15.66
C ASP A 9 -22.98 17.58 -14.41
N ASN A 10 -22.54 17.14 -13.23
CA ASN A 10 -22.78 17.85 -11.99
C ASN A 10 -22.11 19.23 -12.01
N PRO A 11 -22.88 20.36 -11.98
CA PRO A 11 -22.35 21.71 -12.13
C PRO A 11 -21.37 22.09 -11.00
N ILE A 12 -21.53 21.52 -9.80
CA ILE A 12 -20.63 21.79 -8.69
C ILE A 12 -19.23 21.21 -8.98
N LEU A 13 -19.16 20.00 -9.53
CA LEU A 13 -17.89 19.37 -9.88
C LEU A 13 -17.24 20.05 -11.09
N ILE A 14 -18.01 20.36 -12.12
CA ILE A 14 -17.53 21.04 -13.33
C ILE A 14 -16.99 22.43 -12.99
N ASN A 15 -17.76 23.24 -12.25
CA ASN A 15 -17.39 24.62 -11.89
C ASN A 15 -16.22 24.70 -10.89
N LYS A 16 -15.91 23.60 -10.19
CA LYS A 16 -14.77 23.53 -9.26
C LYS A 16 -13.55 22.81 -9.85
N HIS A 17 -13.66 22.33 -11.07
CA HIS A 17 -12.51 21.78 -11.78
C HIS A 17 -11.41 22.84 -11.92
N ARG A 18 -10.19 22.46 -11.60
CA ARG A 18 -8.99 23.30 -11.77
C ARG A 18 -8.09 22.62 -12.79
N GLU A 19 -7.79 23.32 -13.84
CA GLU A 19 -6.73 22.89 -14.74
C GLU A 19 -5.37 22.95 -14.01
N THR A 20 -4.69 21.85 -13.97
CA THR A 20 -3.36 21.75 -13.41
C THR A 20 -2.39 21.25 -14.47
N LYS A 21 -1.17 21.78 -14.48
CA LYS A 21 -0.12 21.25 -15.35
C LYS A 21 0.13 19.79 -14.98
N THR A 22 -0.03 18.91 -15.96
CA THR A 22 0.29 17.49 -15.82
C THR A 22 1.79 17.27 -15.84
N ILE A 23 2.27 16.27 -15.12
CA ILE A 23 3.65 15.80 -15.23
C ILE A 23 3.66 14.61 -16.18
N ASN A 24 4.48 14.67 -17.21
CA ASN A 24 4.72 13.53 -18.07
C ASN A 24 5.68 12.56 -17.36
N CYS A 25 5.19 11.35 -17.10
CA CYS A 25 6.03 10.29 -16.57
C CYS A 25 6.77 9.61 -17.72
N ILE A 26 8.09 9.80 -17.78
CA ILE A 26 8.95 9.08 -18.72
C ILE A 26 9.38 7.80 -18.02
N GLN A 27 8.70 6.69 -18.34
CA GLN A 27 9.08 5.37 -17.85
C GLN A 27 10.08 4.70 -18.80
N LYS A 28 11.06 4.00 -18.23
CA LYS A 28 11.89 3.10 -18.99
C LYS A 28 11.01 1.95 -19.51
N LYS A 29 11.03 1.71 -20.82
CA LYS A 29 10.26 0.60 -21.40
C LYS A 29 10.74 -0.73 -20.83
N ALA A 30 9.79 -1.60 -20.49
CA ALA A 30 10.09 -2.97 -20.13
C ALA A 30 10.67 -3.74 -21.34
N GLU A 31 11.55 -4.68 -21.08
CA GLU A 31 12.07 -5.57 -22.11
C GLU A 31 10.94 -6.49 -22.60
N LYS A 32 10.94 -6.73 -23.92
CA LYS A 32 10.02 -7.71 -24.51
C LYS A 32 10.53 -9.10 -24.21
N VAL A 33 9.69 -9.92 -23.59
CA VAL A 33 9.99 -11.31 -23.26
C VAL A 33 9.00 -12.25 -23.97
N LYS A 34 9.41 -13.46 -24.24
CA LYS A 34 8.49 -14.52 -24.70
C LYS A 34 7.55 -14.89 -23.56
N ILE A 35 6.32 -15.26 -23.91
CA ILE A 35 5.35 -15.76 -22.93
C ILE A 35 5.71 -17.22 -22.65
N THR A 36 6.24 -17.46 -21.45
CA THR A 36 6.54 -18.78 -20.90
C THR A 36 5.85 -18.91 -19.55
N GLU A 37 5.70 -20.13 -19.03
CA GLU A 37 5.17 -20.36 -17.68
C GLU A 37 5.99 -19.60 -16.62
N LYS A 38 7.31 -19.62 -16.72
CA LYS A 38 8.22 -18.90 -15.81
C LYS A 38 7.94 -17.39 -15.79
N GLU A 39 7.75 -16.77 -16.96
CA GLU A 39 7.44 -15.34 -17.04
C GLU A 39 6.03 -15.01 -16.54
N LEU A 40 5.04 -15.89 -16.73
CA LEU A 40 3.71 -15.74 -16.14
C LEU A 40 3.77 -15.80 -14.63
N ILE A 41 4.48 -16.76 -14.05
CA ILE A 41 4.67 -16.88 -12.59
C ILE A 41 5.39 -15.65 -12.05
N LYS A 42 6.47 -15.20 -12.71
CA LYS A 42 7.24 -14.00 -12.33
C LYS A 42 6.37 -12.74 -12.36
N SER A 43 5.56 -12.57 -13.41
CA SER A 43 4.62 -11.45 -13.52
C SER A 43 3.60 -11.43 -12.36
N ASN A 44 2.99 -12.58 -12.06
CA ASN A 44 2.06 -12.69 -10.94
C ASN A 44 2.73 -12.45 -9.59
N LYS A 45 3.94 -13.00 -9.37
CA LYS A 45 4.72 -12.74 -8.14
C LYS A 45 5.03 -11.25 -7.96
N ASN A 46 5.32 -10.52 -9.04
CA ASN A 46 5.56 -9.08 -9.01
C ASN A 46 4.30 -8.27 -8.69
N GLY A 47 3.11 -8.80 -8.96
CA GLY A 47 1.83 -8.20 -8.60
C GLY A 47 1.53 -8.23 -7.10
N PHE A 48 2.15 -9.16 -6.34
CA PHE A 48 1.93 -9.27 -4.90
C PHE A 48 2.91 -8.39 -4.11
N GLY A 49 2.40 -7.79 -3.03
CA GLY A 49 3.22 -6.95 -2.14
C GLY A 49 3.62 -5.63 -2.77
N ASN A 50 2.81 -5.09 -3.69
CA ASN A 50 3.00 -3.76 -4.23
C ASN A 50 2.75 -2.69 -3.15
N ASN A 51 3.41 -1.55 -3.29
CA ASN A 51 3.33 -0.44 -2.36
C ASN A 51 2.34 0.65 -2.79
N VAL A 52 1.44 0.37 -3.75
CA VAL A 52 0.50 1.36 -4.29
C VAL A 52 -0.28 2.05 -3.17
N GLY A 53 -0.90 1.28 -2.26
CA GLY A 53 -1.65 1.83 -1.13
C GLY A 53 -0.78 2.63 -0.17
N THR A 54 0.45 2.20 0.08
CA THR A 54 1.40 2.90 0.96
C THR A 54 1.80 4.25 0.34
N ILE A 55 2.13 4.27 -0.96
CA ILE A 55 2.48 5.49 -1.68
C ILE A 55 1.29 6.44 -1.72
N THR A 56 0.09 5.94 -2.03
CA THR A 56 -1.15 6.73 -2.00
C THR A 56 -1.38 7.39 -0.64
N ASN A 57 -1.18 6.65 0.45
CA ASN A 57 -1.31 7.17 1.80
C ASN A 57 -0.30 8.28 2.10
N HIS A 58 0.96 8.13 1.65
CA HIS A 58 1.97 9.18 1.81
C HIS A 58 1.61 10.43 1.00
N VAL A 59 1.17 10.28 -0.25
CA VAL A 59 0.72 11.41 -1.09
C VAL A 59 -0.47 12.12 -0.44
N THR A 60 -1.43 11.36 0.08
CA THR A 60 -2.60 11.92 0.78
C THR A 60 -2.19 12.68 2.05
N ALA A 61 -1.21 12.19 2.79
CA ALA A 61 -0.65 12.91 3.94
C ALA A 61 0.06 14.21 3.50
N MET A 62 0.76 14.21 2.36
CA MET A 62 1.39 15.42 1.82
C MET A 62 0.36 16.48 1.46
N PHE A 63 -0.82 16.12 0.92
CA PHE A 63 -1.92 17.07 0.69
C PHE A 63 -2.41 17.72 1.99
N SER A 64 -2.49 16.93 3.07
CA SER A 64 -2.89 17.45 4.38
C SER A 64 -1.86 18.45 4.94
N VAL A 65 -0.57 18.16 4.80
CA VAL A 65 0.52 19.06 5.20
C VAL A 65 0.55 20.30 4.30
N GLN A 66 0.34 20.15 2.99
CA GLN A 66 0.33 21.26 2.04
C GLN A 66 -0.73 22.32 2.37
N ALA A 67 -1.90 21.87 2.86
CA ALA A 67 -3.00 22.78 3.24
C ALA A 67 -2.64 23.77 4.35
N GLN A 68 -1.53 23.58 5.05
CA GLN A 68 -1.06 24.47 6.11
C GLN A 68 -0.28 25.68 5.57
N PHE A 69 0.15 25.63 4.31
CA PHE A 69 1.03 26.65 3.73
C PHE A 69 0.31 27.51 2.70
N PRO A 70 0.63 28.82 2.62
CA PRO A 70 0.14 29.67 1.54
C PRO A 70 0.58 29.15 0.16
N VAL A 71 -0.28 29.32 -0.84
CA VAL A 71 -0.07 28.78 -2.20
C VAL A 71 1.27 29.24 -2.82
N ASP A 72 1.69 30.47 -2.52
CA ASP A 72 2.91 31.06 -3.06
C ASP A 72 4.17 30.73 -2.28
N SER A 73 4.05 30.06 -1.13
CA SER A 73 5.17 29.73 -0.26
C SER A 73 6.09 28.68 -0.91
N LYS A 74 7.34 28.67 -0.48
CA LYS A 74 8.34 27.68 -0.90
C LYS A 74 7.91 26.24 -0.48
N GLU A 75 7.36 26.13 0.70
CA GLU A 75 6.85 24.88 1.28
C GLU A 75 5.74 24.28 0.43
N PHE A 76 4.74 25.10 0.06
CA PHE A 76 3.63 24.66 -0.79
C PHE A 76 4.13 24.17 -2.15
N LYS A 77 5.02 24.92 -2.81
CA LYS A 77 5.57 24.56 -4.13
C LYS A 77 6.36 23.25 -4.10
N ILE A 78 7.14 23.02 -3.03
CA ILE A 78 7.89 21.77 -2.86
C ILE A 78 6.90 20.60 -2.62
N LEU A 79 5.87 20.78 -1.80
CA LEU A 79 4.86 19.76 -1.57
C LEU A 79 4.05 19.46 -2.83
N ASP A 80 3.67 20.47 -3.61
CA ASP A 80 3.00 20.28 -4.91
C ASP A 80 3.84 19.42 -5.87
N TYR A 81 5.14 19.70 -5.95
CA TYR A 81 6.07 18.90 -6.71
C TYR A 81 6.16 17.45 -6.19
N ARG A 82 6.27 17.26 -4.85
CA ARG A 82 6.34 15.92 -4.24
C ARG A 82 5.07 15.12 -4.47
N ILE A 83 3.89 15.75 -4.37
CA ILE A 83 2.58 15.14 -4.63
C ILE A 83 2.51 14.64 -6.07
N LYS A 84 2.90 15.47 -7.05
CA LYS A 84 2.94 15.10 -8.46
C LYS A 84 3.90 13.94 -8.72
N CYS A 85 5.12 14.02 -8.15
CA CYS A 85 6.07 12.89 -8.21
C CYS A 85 5.53 11.63 -7.53
N GLY A 86 4.77 11.78 -6.44
CA GLY A 86 4.12 10.67 -5.74
C GLY A 86 3.15 9.91 -6.63
N GLN A 87 2.43 10.58 -7.52
CA GLN A 87 1.58 9.95 -8.52
C GLN A 87 2.40 9.11 -9.53
N ILE A 88 3.59 9.59 -9.90
CA ILE A 88 4.51 8.82 -10.76
C ILE A 88 5.03 7.57 -10.04
N PHE A 89 5.41 7.69 -8.76
CA PHE A 89 5.81 6.52 -7.96
C PHE A 89 4.70 5.50 -7.86
N GLN A 90 3.45 5.95 -7.68
CA GLN A 90 2.28 5.08 -7.65
C GLN A 90 2.08 4.35 -8.99
N GLN A 91 2.17 5.07 -10.11
CA GLN A 91 2.05 4.49 -11.44
C GLN A 91 3.15 3.44 -11.71
N ASN A 92 4.38 3.72 -11.30
CA ASN A 92 5.49 2.76 -11.44
C ASN A 92 5.26 1.47 -10.64
N GLU A 93 4.68 1.55 -9.44
CA GLU A 93 4.30 0.37 -8.65
C GLU A 93 3.16 -0.43 -9.33
N ILE A 94 2.20 0.25 -9.96
CA ILE A 94 1.14 -0.42 -10.75
C ILE A 94 1.75 -1.14 -11.95
N ASP A 95 2.68 -0.50 -12.65
CA ASP A 95 3.29 -1.04 -13.85
C ASP A 95 4.41 -2.06 -13.61
N LYS A 96 4.76 -2.31 -12.34
CA LYS A 96 5.76 -3.29 -11.93
C LYS A 96 5.46 -4.71 -12.44
N ILE A 97 4.18 -5.07 -12.52
CA ILE A 97 3.75 -6.35 -13.13
C ILE A 97 4.10 -6.44 -14.62
N LYS A 98 4.29 -5.31 -15.30
CA LYS A 98 4.70 -5.23 -16.71
C LYS A 98 6.23 -5.22 -16.86
N GLY A 99 7.00 -5.45 -15.79
CA GLY A 99 8.47 -5.45 -15.82
C GLY A 99 9.11 -4.06 -15.64
N ILE A 100 8.33 -3.04 -15.28
CA ILE A 100 8.87 -1.72 -14.94
C ILE A 100 9.58 -1.79 -13.59
N VAL A 101 10.78 -1.22 -13.51
CA VAL A 101 11.52 -1.10 -12.25
C VAL A 101 10.99 0.10 -11.46
N ALA A 102 10.30 -0.20 -10.35
CA ALA A 102 9.77 0.84 -9.48
C ALA A 102 10.87 1.45 -8.60
N THR A 103 11.05 2.77 -8.72
CA THR A 103 11.95 3.53 -7.85
C THR A 103 11.22 3.87 -6.55
N PRO A 104 11.82 3.65 -5.37
CA PRO A 104 11.19 3.98 -4.09
C PRO A 104 11.08 5.50 -3.89
N MET A 105 9.96 5.93 -3.29
CA MET A 105 9.79 7.31 -2.85
C MET A 105 10.85 7.68 -1.80
N PRO A 106 11.46 8.88 -1.86
CA PRO A 106 12.45 9.31 -0.88
C PRO A 106 11.90 9.32 0.55
N LYS A 107 12.61 8.65 1.48
CA LYS A 107 12.18 8.56 2.89
C LYS A 107 12.04 9.92 3.56
N SER A 108 12.86 10.91 3.20
CA SER A 108 12.81 12.27 3.72
C SER A 108 11.47 12.99 3.50
N TRP A 109 10.57 12.44 2.67
CA TRP A 109 9.27 13.02 2.39
C TRP A 109 8.19 12.59 3.38
N TYR A 110 8.34 11.40 3.99
CA TYR A 110 7.32 10.78 4.83
C TYR A 110 7.85 10.17 6.15
N ASP A 111 9.15 10.28 6.40
CA ASP A 111 9.81 9.80 7.63
C ASP A 111 10.77 10.87 8.14
N ASN A 112 10.40 11.54 9.22
CA ASN A 112 11.21 12.63 9.78
C ASN A 112 12.58 12.15 10.30
N LYS A 113 12.73 10.87 10.63
CA LYS A 113 14.03 10.30 11.03
C LYS A 113 15.07 10.42 9.91
N ALA A 114 14.64 10.41 8.66
CA ALA A 114 15.50 10.61 7.49
C ALA A 114 16.02 12.06 7.35
N ASN A 115 15.39 13.01 8.03
CA ASN A 115 15.76 14.43 8.05
C ASN A 115 16.62 14.80 9.28
N LYS A 116 17.03 13.84 10.11
CA LYS A 116 17.87 14.09 11.29
C LYS A 116 19.19 14.73 10.86
N ILE A 117 19.53 15.87 11.49
CA ILE A 117 20.81 16.56 11.29
C ILE A 117 21.93 15.74 11.92
N LEU A 118 23.00 15.52 11.20
CA LEU A 118 24.21 14.82 11.63
C LEU A 118 25.34 15.82 11.81
N GLN A 119 26.32 15.49 12.65
CA GLN A 119 27.51 16.33 12.88
C GLN A 119 28.38 16.52 11.62
N THR A 120 28.24 15.62 10.64
CA THR A 120 28.98 15.64 9.37
C THR A 120 28.27 16.44 8.27
N ASP A 121 27.07 16.96 8.53
CA ASP A 121 26.28 17.69 7.52
C ASP A 121 26.90 19.08 7.29
N THR A 122 26.95 19.50 6.03
CA THR A 122 27.29 20.88 5.66
C THR A 122 26.13 21.81 5.96
N ASP A 123 26.39 23.13 6.05
CA ASP A 123 25.34 24.13 6.33
C ASP A 123 24.18 24.06 5.32
N GLU A 124 24.49 23.83 4.04
CA GLU A 124 23.48 23.67 2.99
C GLU A 124 22.58 22.42 3.24
N ILE A 125 23.19 21.31 3.65
CA ILE A 125 22.44 20.09 4.00
C ILE A 125 21.60 20.30 5.25
N ILE A 126 22.12 21.02 6.24
CA ILE A 126 21.40 21.37 7.47
C ILE A 126 20.16 22.20 7.13
N GLU A 127 20.28 23.26 6.34
CA GLU A 127 19.16 24.10 5.94
C GLU A 127 18.11 23.32 5.14
N LYS A 128 18.54 22.44 4.23
CA LYS A 128 17.66 21.54 3.50
C LYS A 128 16.93 20.56 4.42
N LYS A 129 17.60 19.96 5.40
CA LYS A 129 17.00 19.04 6.37
C LYS A 129 16.02 19.78 7.31
N LYS A 130 16.31 20.99 7.73
CA LYS A 130 15.39 21.85 8.50
C LYS A 130 14.11 22.10 7.71
N LEU A 131 14.23 22.50 6.45
CA LEU A 131 13.06 22.71 5.57
C LEU A 131 12.28 21.41 5.40
N TYR A 132 12.95 20.29 5.14
CA TYR A 132 12.29 19.00 4.96
C TYR A 132 11.60 18.50 6.21
N SER A 133 12.14 18.75 7.40
CA SER A 133 11.47 18.45 8.67
C SER A 133 10.19 19.27 8.89
N ARG A 134 10.10 20.49 8.35
CA ARG A 134 8.89 21.32 8.43
C ARG A 134 7.77 20.84 7.52
N ILE A 135 8.10 20.19 6.39
CA ILE A 135 7.16 19.75 5.36
C ILE A 135 7.06 18.22 5.26
N VAL A 136 7.59 17.49 6.23
CA VAL A 136 7.49 16.03 6.23
C VAL A 136 6.06 15.60 6.52
N ALA A 137 5.58 14.60 5.78
CA ALA A 137 4.25 14.03 5.96
C ALA A 137 4.35 12.68 6.68
N ASP A 138 4.82 12.70 7.94
CA ASP A 138 5.09 11.51 8.74
C ASP A 138 3.87 11.03 9.55
N LYS A 139 2.82 11.86 9.64
CA LYS A 139 1.55 11.50 10.27
C LYS A 139 0.45 11.29 9.24
N LYS A 140 -0.44 10.36 9.51
CA LYS A 140 -1.64 10.17 8.70
C LYS A 140 -2.68 11.25 9.02
N PRO A 141 -3.40 11.80 8.01
CA PRO A 141 -4.48 12.76 8.25
C PRO A 141 -5.58 12.21 9.18
N TYR A 142 -6.24 13.07 9.93
CA TYR A 142 -7.30 12.70 10.88
C TYR A 142 -8.37 11.80 10.28
N PHE A 143 -8.85 12.08 9.07
CA PHE A 143 -9.90 11.28 8.45
C PHE A 143 -9.52 9.80 8.21
N PHE A 144 -8.24 9.45 8.30
CA PHE A 144 -7.79 8.05 8.21
C PHE A 144 -8.26 7.17 9.37
N ILE A 145 -8.70 7.74 10.49
CA ILE A 145 -9.34 6.97 11.58
C ILE A 145 -10.58 6.22 11.10
N TYR A 146 -11.25 6.70 10.04
CA TYR A 146 -12.42 6.04 9.44
C TYR A 146 -12.05 4.95 8.45
N ILE A 147 -10.80 4.91 8.01
CA ILE A 147 -10.29 3.95 7.03
C ILE A 147 -9.53 2.83 7.72
N TYR A 148 -8.79 3.16 8.79
CA TYR A 148 -7.90 2.24 9.49
C TYR A 148 -8.34 2.01 10.94
N PRO A 149 -8.96 0.85 11.28
CA PRO A 149 -9.44 0.55 12.63
C PRO A 149 -8.34 0.62 13.71
N GLN A 150 -7.12 0.20 13.37
CA GLN A 150 -5.97 0.29 14.30
C GLN A 150 -5.66 1.73 14.66
N LEU A 151 -5.57 2.62 13.67
CA LEU A 151 -5.32 4.05 13.89
C LEU A 151 -6.45 4.69 14.71
N LYS A 152 -7.71 4.29 14.46
CA LYS A 152 -8.86 4.74 15.27
C LYS A 152 -8.70 4.36 16.74
N ASN A 153 -8.28 3.14 17.01
CA ASN A 153 -8.06 2.66 18.38
C ASN A 153 -6.88 3.36 19.05
N GLU A 154 -5.78 3.58 18.33
CA GLU A 154 -4.63 4.35 18.82
C GLU A 154 -5.02 5.78 19.15
N TYR A 155 -5.73 6.46 18.23
CA TYR A 155 -6.23 7.81 18.43
C TYR A 155 -7.17 7.89 19.64
N LYS A 156 -8.14 6.98 19.77
CA LYS A 156 -9.06 6.94 20.91
C LYS A 156 -8.30 6.77 22.23
N LYS A 157 -7.41 5.79 22.34
CA LYS A 157 -6.59 5.57 23.54
C LYS A 157 -5.75 6.80 23.90
N PHE A 158 -5.17 7.43 22.89
CA PHE A 158 -4.39 8.65 23.07
C PHE A 158 -5.28 9.77 23.64
N MET A 159 -6.45 10.05 23.05
CA MET A 159 -7.37 11.09 23.51
C MET A 159 -7.91 10.82 24.91
N ASP A 160 -8.25 9.58 25.23
CA ASP A 160 -8.66 9.18 26.58
C ASP A 160 -7.57 9.49 27.62
N ASN A 161 -6.31 9.21 27.29
CA ASN A 161 -5.17 9.52 28.17
C ASN A 161 -4.91 11.01 28.30
N VAL A 162 -4.99 11.76 27.19
CA VAL A 162 -4.83 13.22 27.21
C VAL A 162 -5.91 13.89 28.06
N ASN A 163 -7.18 13.50 27.87
CA ASN A 163 -8.28 14.05 28.64
C ASN A 163 -8.15 13.74 30.15
N LYS A 164 -7.73 12.51 30.52
CA LYS A 164 -7.43 12.16 31.90
C LYS A 164 -6.33 13.04 32.49
N LYS A 165 -5.23 13.24 31.77
CA LYS A 165 -4.14 14.13 32.23
C LYS A 165 -4.59 15.56 32.35
N CYS A 166 -5.36 16.09 31.39
CA CYS A 166 -5.93 17.43 31.48
C CYS A 166 -6.78 17.62 32.75
N MET A 167 -7.65 16.66 33.03
CA MET A 167 -8.49 16.71 34.24
C MET A 167 -7.67 16.66 35.54
N ILE A 168 -6.63 15.85 35.59
CA ILE A 168 -5.76 15.70 36.78
C ILE A 168 -4.88 16.93 36.98
N GLU A 169 -4.25 17.45 35.93
CA GLU A 169 -3.22 18.48 36.02
C GLU A 169 -3.82 19.91 36.01
N PHE A 170 -4.91 20.11 35.24
CA PHE A 170 -5.48 21.45 35.00
C PHE A 170 -6.95 21.58 35.37
N ASN A 171 -7.58 20.52 35.86
CA ASN A 171 -9.00 20.48 36.28
C ASN A 171 -9.96 20.98 35.16
N CYS A 172 -9.64 20.73 33.91
CA CYS A 172 -10.47 21.13 32.76
C CYS A 172 -10.33 20.13 31.59
N SER A 173 -11.23 20.23 30.60
CA SER A 173 -11.10 19.45 29.37
C SER A 173 -9.99 19.99 28.47
N LEU A 174 -9.45 19.13 27.58
CA LEU A 174 -8.47 19.56 26.58
C LEU A 174 -9.00 20.73 25.73
N GLU A 175 -10.25 20.66 25.31
CA GLU A 175 -10.90 21.72 24.52
C GLU A 175 -10.92 23.04 25.25
N THR A 176 -11.29 23.02 26.53
CA THR A 176 -11.26 24.21 27.40
C THR A 176 -9.86 24.77 27.55
N LEU A 177 -8.86 23.87 27.72
CA LEU A 177 -7.46 24.27 27.86
C LEU A 177 -6.93 24.94 26.59
N ILE A 178 -7.24 24.35 25.41
CA ILE A 178 -6.82 24.90 24.11
C ILE A 178 -7.43 26.28 23.85
N ASN A 179 -8.73 26.46 24.20
CA ASN A 179 -9.47 27.70 23.94
C ASN A 179 -9.26 28.78 24.99
N LYS A 180 -8.50 28.52 26.04
CA LYS A 180 -8.22 29.50 27.11
C LYS A 180 -7.45 30.68 26.54
N SER A 181 -7.91 31.93 26.83
CA SER A 181 -7.31 33.15 26.30
C SER A 181 -5.91 33.41 26.83
N TYR A 182 -5.68 33.15 28.11
CA TYR A 182 -4.37 33.23 28.75
C TYR A 182 -3.96 31.84 29.24
N LYS A 183 -2.73 31.43 28.92
CA LYS A 183 -2.18 30.12 29.27
C LYS A 183 -0.90 30.31 30.10
N GLN A 184 -0.81 29.58 31.20
CA GLN A 184 0.42 29.44 31.97
C GLN A 184 1.47 28.63 31.20
N GLU A 185 2.73 28.69 31.59
CA GLU A 185 3.84 27.99 30.94
C GLU A 185 3.59 26.48 30.84
N LYS A 186 3.22 25.84 31.95
CA LYS A 186 2.88 24.40 31.98
C LYS A 186 1.72 24.01 31.05
N GLU A 187 0.73 24.88 30.89
CA GLU A 187 -0.40 24.66 29.98
C GLU A 187 0.04 24.74 28.53
N ARG A 188 0.96 25.66 28.19
CA ARG A 188 1.56 25.78 26.86
C ARG A 188 2.40 24.56 26.54
N GLU A 189 3.28 24.14 27.45
CA GLU A 189 4.11 22.93 27.29
C GLU A 189 3.26 21.68 27.07
N PHE A 190 2.16 21.53 27.81
CA PHE A 190 1.23 20.42 27.63
C PHE A 190 0.53 20.46 26.26
N ILE A 191 0.10 21.62 25.79
CA ILE A 191 -0.52 21.79 24.50
C ILE A 191 0.49 21.49 23.38
N ASP A 192 1.73 21.96 23.51
CA ASP A 192 2.80 21.67 22.55
C ASP A 192 3.13 20.16 22.51
N TRP A 193 3.20 19.54 23.69
CA TRP A 193 3.35 18.09 23.78
C TRP A 193 2.18 17.36 23.10
N TYR A 194 0.92 17.79 23.32
CA TYR A 194 -0.25 17.22 22.67
C TYR A 194 -0.15 17.27 21.15
N TYR A 195 0.11 18.45 20.57
CA TYR A 195 0.21 18.61 19.13
C TYR A 195 1.39 17.81 18.54
N LYS A 196 2.47 17.68 19.27
CA LYS A 196 3.64 16.90 18.85
C LYS A 196 3.40 15.41 18.88
N THR A 197 2.66 14.90 19.86
CA THR A 197 2.52 13.46 20.12
C THR A 197 1.25 12.83 19.57
N ILE A 198 0.24 13.62 19.22
CA ILE A 198 -1.00 13.12 18.63
C ILE A 198 -0.71 12.23 17.41
N PRO A 199 -1.31 11.00 17.32
CA PRO A 199 -0.95 10.03 16.30
C PRO A 199 -1.44 10.36 14.89
N VAL A 200 -2.26 11.40 14.73
CA VAL A 200 -2.82 11.84 13.45
C VAL A 200 -2.53 13.31 13.18
N GLU A 201 -2.51 13.67 11.91
CA GLU A 201 -2.42 15.06 11.48
C GLU A 201 -3.80 15.71 11.54
N ILE A 202 -3.98 16.69 12.42
CA ILE A 202 -5.28 17.32 12.70
C ILE A 202 -5.50 18.67 12.01
N HIS A 203 -4.55 19.14 11.22
CA HIS A 203 -4.67 20.40 10.51
C HIS A 203 -5.91 20.45 9.60
N ASP A 204 -6.36 21.66 9.30
CA ASP A 204 -7.64 21.91 8.65
C ASP A 204 -7.56 21.75 7.12
N CYS A 205 -7.21 20.54 6.65
CA CYS A 205 -7.37 20.18 5.24
C CYS A 205 -8.84 19.88 4.92
N THR A 206 -9.20 19.98 3.64
CA THR A 206 -10.59 19.78 3.16
C THR A 206 -11.23 18.48 3.68
N MET A 207 -10.49 17.37 3.67
CA MET A 207 -11.02 16.07 4.12
C MET A 207 -11.19 15.99 5.63
N ASN A 208 -10.26 16.55 6.41
CA ASN A 208 -10.40 16.61 7.86
C ASN A 208 -11.60 17.50 8.26
N ARG A 209 -11.78 18.62 7.55
CA ARG A 209 -12.95 19.51 7.75
C ARG A 209 -14.25 18.79 7.42
N LEU A 210 -14.31 18.10 6.29
CA LEU A 210 -15.49 17.32 5.88
C LEU A 210 -15.83 16.27 6.95
N CYS A 211 -14.86 15.51 7.43
CA CYS A 211 -15.09 14.52 8.48
C CYS A 211 -15.68 15.13 9.75
N ARG A 212 -15.14 16.27 10.21
CA ARG A 212 -15.67 16.97 11.39
C ARG A 212 -17.11 17.47 11.20
N ILE A 213 -17.46 17.90 9.98
CA ILE A 213 -18.86 18.28 9.64
C ILE A 213 -19.76 17.05 9.69
N VAL A 214 -19.33 15.94 9.07
CA VAL A 214 -20.09 14.68 9.07
C VAL A 214 -20.30 14.16 10.50
N GLU A 215 -19.27 14.20 11.34
CA GLU A 215 -19.34 13.81 12.77
C GLU A 215 -20.39 14.60 13.54
N LYS A 216 -20.46 15.92 13.30
CA LYS A 216 -21.44 16.79 13.96
C LYS A 216 -22.86 16.58 13.43
N THR A 217 -23.02 16.25 12.15
CA THR A 217 -24.33 16.17 11.48
C THR A 217 -24.96 14.78 11.60
N PHE A 218 -24.15 13.73 11.56
CA PHE A 218 -24.64 12.34 11.47
C PHE A 218 -24.24 11.52 12.70
N HIS A 219 -24.69 11.95 13.88
CA HIS A 219 -24.47 11.21 15.11
C HIS A 219 -25.10 9.82 15.05
N GLY A 220 -24.32 8.79 15.35
CA GLY A 220 -24.81 7.40 15.44
C GLY A 220 -25.00 6.69 14.10
N TYR A 221 -24.65 7.29 12.97
CA TYR A 221 -24.70 6.61 11.68
C TYR A 221 -23.66 5.49 11.59
N VAL A 222 -24.11 4.28 11.38
CA VAL A 222 -23.25 3.11 11.13
C VAL A 222 -23.33 2.76 9.64
N SER A 223 -22.24 2.96 8.91
CA SER A 223 -22.16 2.56 7.51
C SER A 223 -22.27 1.02 7.40
N GLN A 224 -23.24 0.55 6.62
CA GLN A 224 -23.27 -0.86 6.23
C GLN A 224 -22.24 -1.07 5.11
N ILE A 225 -21.06 -1.57 5.48
CA ILE A 225 -20.06 -1.97 4.51
C ILE A 225 -20.58 -3.22 3.80
N LYS A 226 -20.91 -3.12 2.50
CA LYS A 226 -21.18 -4.29 1.67
C LYS A 226 -19.98 -5.24 1.75
N LYS A 227 -20.20 -6.51 2.05
CA LYS A 227 -19.15 -7.53 1.97
C LYS A 227 -18.58 -7.49 0.56
N LYS A 228 -17.25 -7.29 0.45
CA LYS A 228 -16.57 -7.40 -0.84
C LYS A 228 -16.78 -8.82 -1.37
N GLU A 229 -17.16 -8.93 -2.64
CA GLU A 229 -17.10 -10.23 -3.32
C GLU A 229 -15.67 -10.76 -3.24
N ARG A 230 -15.53 -11.98 -2.79
CA ARG A 230 -14.23 -12.63 -2.70
C ARG A 230 -13.86 -13.19 -4.07
N PHE A 231 -12.60 -13.04 -4.43
CA PHE A 231 -12.07 -13.69 -5.63
C PHE A 231 -12.28 -15.20 -5.53
N ASP A 232 -12.89 -15.77 -6.56
CA ASP A 232 -13.05 -17.22 -6.67
C ASP A 232 -11.74 -17.87 -7.08
N TYR A 233 -11.02 -18.38 -6.10
CA TYR A 233 -9.73 -19.03 -6.34
C TYR A 233 -9.87 -20.53 -6.71
N SER A 234 -11.09 -21.05 -6.80
CA SER A 234 -11.34 -22.44 -7.22
C SER A 234 -10.84 -22.70 -8.65
N ILE A 235 -10.79 -21.64 -9.47
CA ILE A 235 -10.23 -21.72 -10.82
C ILE A 235 -8.75 -22.13 -10.85
N MET A 236 -8.01 -21.89 -9.77
CA MET A 236 -6.58 -22.24 -9.65
C MET A 236 -6.34 -23.64 -9.08
N LYS A 237 -7.40 -24.30 -8.58
CA LYS A 237 -7.31 -25.63 -8.01
C LYS A 237 -7.40 -26.73 -9.07
N SER A 238 -6.75 -27.84 -8.80
CA SER A 238 -7.01 -29.11 -9.49
C SER A 238 -8.24 -29.82 -8.93
N ASP A 239 -8.73 -30.84 -9.61
CA ASP A 239 -9.90 -31.61 -9.20
C ASP A 239 -9.58 -32.65 -8.11
N CYS A 240 -8.32 -32.76 -7.66
CA CYS A 240 -7.95 -33.68 -6.59
C CYS A 240 -8.42 -33.19 -5.22
N SER A 241 -8.83 -34.13 -4.38
CA SER A 241 -9.10 -33.91 -2.95
C SER A 241 -7.82 -34.13 -2.14
N TYR A 242 -7.79 -33.64 -0.91
CA TYR A 242 -6.69 -33.85 0.04
C TYR A 242 -7.21 -34.19 1.43
N ASP A 243 -6.36 -34.85 2.23
CA ASP A 243 -6.67 -35.17 3.61
C ASP A 243 -6.52 -33.94 4.53
N MET A 244 -7.41 -33.77 5.49
CA MET A 244 -7.36 -32.68 6.46
C MET A 244 -6.14 -32.74 7.39
N SER A 245 -5.57 -33.92 7.60
CA SER A 245 -4.32 -34.06 8.36
C SER A 245 -3.16 -33.37 7.64
N LEU A 246 -3.07 -33.53 6.31
CA LEU A 246 -2.10 -32.82 5.46
C LEU A 246 -2.33 -31.31 5.47
N TYR A 247 -3.60 -30.88 5.44
CA TYR A 247 -3.93 -29.46 5.56
C TYR A 247 -3.37 -28.85 6.87
N TYR A 248 -3.61 -29.50 7.99
CA TYR A 248 -3.10 -28.98 9.27
C TYR A 248 -1.59 -29.05 9.38
N ALA A 249 -0.94 -30.05 8.80
CA ALA A 249 0.51 -30.15 8.77
C ALA A 249 1.15 -29.01 7.94
N VAL A 250 0.66 -28.77 6.72
CA VAL A 250 1.12 -27.68 5.85
C VAL A 250 0.79 -26.32 6.47
N LYS A 251 -0.39 -26.17 7.09
CA LYS A 251 -0.77 -24.94 7.78
C LYS A 251 0.19 -24.60 8.92
N ARG A 252 0.64 -25.57 9.70
CA ARG A 252 1.63 -25.39 10.77
C ARG A 252 2.95 -24.89 10.21
N ILE A 253 3.41 -25.47 9.09
CA ILE A 253 4.62 -25.04 8.39
C ILE A 253 4.47 -23.59 7.91
N TYR A 254 3.32 -23.21 7.35
CA TYR A 254 3.05 -21.85 6.95
C TYR A 254 3.06 -20.86 8.14
N ASP A 255 2.41 -21.22 9.24
CA ASP A 255 2.34 -20.36 10.43
C ASP A 255 3.76 -20.17 11.05
N GLU A 256 4.59 -21.22 11.07
CA GLU A 256 6.00 -21.15 11.49
C GLU A 256 6.81 -20.24 10.55
N TYR A 257 6.66 -20.42 9.22
CA TYR A 257 7.30 -19.55 8.22
C TYR A 257 6.93 -18.08 8.43
N SER A 258 5.65 -17.80 8.63
CA SER A 258 5.16 -16.44 8.83
C SER A 258 5.76 -15.79 10.08
N SER A 259 5.86 -16.53 11.19
CA SER A 259 6.49 -16.05 12.42
C SER A 259 7.99 -15.76 12.24
N ARG A 260 8.72 -16.71 11.65
CA ARG A 260 10.15 -16.55 11.39
C ARG A 260 10.46 -15.40 10.44
N LEU A 261 9.64 -15.22 9.42
CA LEU A 261 9.78 -14.10 8.50
C LEU A 261 9.56 -12.75 9.21
N CYS A 262 8.56 -12.66 10.09
CA CYS A 262 8.31 -11.44 10.88
C CYS A 262 9.45 -11.14 11.86
N GLU A 263 9.96 -12.15 12.56
CA GLU A 263 11.10 -12.05 13.45
C GLU A 263 12.36 -11.54 12.72
N PHE A 264 12.66 -12.16 11.57
CA PHE A 264 13.81 -11.79 10.76
C PHE A 264 13.69 -10.35 10.21
N VAL A 265 12.51 -9.96 9.71
CA VAL A 265 12.28 -8.60 9.20
C VAL A 265 12.42 -7.57 10.32
N SER A 266 11.92 -7.88 11.52
CA SER A 266 12.08 -7.02 12.69
C SER A 266 13.56 -6.87 13.09
N TYR A 267 14.28 -7.98 13.15
CA TYR A 267 15.72 -8.01 13.42
C TYR A 267 16.51 -7.19 12.39
N ALA A 268 16.27 -7.43 11.10
CA ALA A 268 16.95 -6.73 10.01
C ALA A 268 16.71 -5.21 10.04
N ASN A 269 15.49 -4.77 10.36
CA ASN A 269 15.17 -3.36 10.52
C ASN A 269 15.90 -2.72 11.72
N THR A 270 15.98 -3.44 12.85
CA THR A 270 16.65 -2.96 14.06
C THR A 270 18.17 -2.81 13.83
N HIS A 271 18.78 -3.78 13.15
CA HIS A 271 20.21 -3.82 12.90
C HIS A 271 20.63 -3.16 11.58
N LYS A 272 19.68 -2.54 10.83
CA LYS A 272 19.92 -1.82 9.58
C LYS A 272 20.66 -2.66 8.53
N ILE A 273 20.33 -3.94 8.44
CA ILE A 273 20.93 -4.84 7.45
C ILE A 273 20.59 -4.31 6.05
N ASP A 274 21.52 -4.42 5.12
CA ASP A 274 21.31 -3.97 3.74
C ASP A 274 20.22 -4.81 3.03
N LYS A 275 19.63 -4.21 1.99
CA LYS A 275 18.48 -4.82 1.32
C LYS A 275 18.83 -6.09 0.56
N ASP A 276 20.03 -6.20 0.04
CA ASP A 276 20.43 -7.35 -0.79
C ASP A 276 20.63 -8.56 0.11
N THR A 277 21.31 -8.40 1.23
CA THR A 277 21.43 -9.42 2.28
C THR A 277 20.04 -9.83 2.79
N VAL A 278 19.15 -8.87 3.09
CA VAL A 278 17.78 -9.17 3.52
C VAL A 278 17.00 -9.98 2.48
N ASN A 279 17.20 -9.71 1.20
CA ASN A 279 16.52 -10.47 0.14
C ASN A 279 17.07 -11.88 -0.01
N ILE A 280 18.37 -12.07 0.10
CA ILE A 280 19.03 -13.40 0.08
C ILE A 280 18.48 -14.25 1.22
N GLU A 281 18.55 -13.77 2.44
CA GLU A 281 18.08 -14.46 3.64
C GLU A 281 16.58 -14.81 3.58
N LYS A 282 15.75 -13.91 3.07
CA LYS A 282 14.31 -14.19 2.84
C LYS A 282 14.09 -15.30 1.84
N ASN A 283 14.89 -15.35 0.78
CA ASN A 283 14.79 -16.40 -0.22
C ASN A 283 15.25 -17.74 0.36
N GLU A 284 16.33 -17.79 1.09
CA GLU A 284 16.81 -19.00 1.77
C GLU A 284 15.79 -19.52 2.78
N LEU A 285 15.24 -18.64 3.60
CA LEU A 285 14.17 -18.97 4.53
C LEU A 285 12.99 -19.58 3.78
N PHE A 286 12.55 -18.96 2.68
CA PHE A 286 11.45 -19.44 1.88
C PHE A 286 11.73 -20.83 1.29
N GLU A 287 12.91 -21.05 0.67
CA GLU A 287 13.27 -22.33 0.07
C GLU A 287 13.33 -23.47 1.10
N ASN A 288 13.74 -23.18 2.34
CA ASN A 288 13.69 -24.16 3.42
C ASN A 288 12.26 -24.58 3.75
N TYR A 289 11.32 -23.62 3.86
CA TYR A 289 9.92 -23.93 4.17
C TYR A 289 9.17 -24.55 2.99
N LYS A 290 9.55 -24.24 1.75
CA LYS A 290 9.06 -24.90 0.55
C LYS A 290 9.39 -26.41 0.61
N ARG A 291 10.66 -26.75 0.88
CA ARG A 291 11.09 -28.15 1.03
C ARG A 291 10.35 -28.89 2.15
N LYS A 292 10.07 -28.23 3.28
CA LYS A 292 9.24 -28.79 4.35
C LYS A 292 7.81 -29.11 3.89
N CYS A 293 7.18 -28.22 3.11
CA CYS A 293 5.84 -28.46 2.55
C CYS A 293 5.85 -29.63 1.58
N GLU A 294 6.83 -29.69 0.68
CA GLU A 294 6.99 -30.76 -0.30
C GLU A 294 7.28 -32.12 0.35
N ALA A 295 8.04 -32.14 1.45
CA ALA A 295 8.31 -33.37 2.22
C ALA A 295 7.07 -33.92 2.94
N VAL A 296 6.13 -33.06 3.34
CA VAL A 296 4.88 -33.46 3.99
C VAL A 296 3.83 -33.90 2.98
N CYS A 297 3.79 -33.26 1.81
CA CYS A 297 2.83 -33.56 0.76
C CYS A 297 3.53 -33.71 -0.58
N ASN A 298 3.81 -34.97 -0.99
CA ASN A 298 4.54 -35.28 -2.22
C ASN A 298 3.70 -35.06 -3.48
N ASN A 299 2.36 -35.05 -3.39
CA ASN A 299 1.49 -34.77 -4.51
C ASN A 299 1.37 -33.26 -4.73
N LYS A 300 1.96 -32.75 -5.83
CA LYS A 300 1.97 -31.32 -6.15
C LYS A 300 0.57 -30.70 -6.27
N TYR A 301 -0.42 -31.47 -6.73
CA TYR A 301 -1.79 -30.98 -6.91
C TYR A 301 -2.53 -30.87 -5.56
N GLU A 302 -2.36 -31.84 -4.67
CA GLU A 302 -2.89 -31.79 -3.31
C GLU A 302 -2.24 -30.64 -2.53
N LEU A 303 -0.90 -30.52 -2.59
CA LEU A 303 -0.16 -29.43 -1.97
C LEU A 303 -0.67 -28.06 -2.47
N CYS A 304 -0.85 -27.91 -3.79
CA CYS A 304 -1.38 -26.69 -4.39
C CYS A 304 -2.77 -26.34 -3.83
N ASN A 305 -3.70 -27.31 -3.79
CA ASN A 305 -5.05 -27.11 -3.26
C ASN A 305 -5.03 -26.71 -1.78
N ILE A 306 -4.19 -27.36 -0.97
CA ILE A 306 -4.00 -27.04 0.45
C ILE A 306 -3.47 -25.62 0.63
N VAL A 307 -2.41 -25.26 -0.09
CA VAL A 307 -1.77 -23.95 0.03
C VAL A 307 -2.68 -22.83 -0.46
N LEU A 308 -3.47 -23.07 -1.51
CA LEU A 308 -4.50 -22.14 -1.97
C LEU A 308 -5.57 -21.90 -0.89
N ASP A 309 -6.05 -22.97 -0.24
CA ASP A 309 -7.03 -22.84 0.85
C ASP A 309 -6.47 -22.08 2.05
N ILE A 310 -5.22 -22.30 2.43
CA ILE A 310 -4.55 -21.58 3.50
C ILE A 310 -4.43 -20.08 3.16
N CYS A 311 -4.01 -19.75 1.93
CA CYS A 311 -3.66 -18.39 1.55
C CYS A 311 -4.86 -17.54 1.11
N TYR A 312 -5.83 -18.12 0.41
CA TYR A 312 -6.96 -17.37 -0.14
C TYR A 312 -8.19 -17.40 0.73
N LYS A 313 -8.51 -18.52 1.38
CA LYS A 313 -9.64 -18.62 2.30
C LYS A 313 -9.42 -17.79 3.57
N SER A 314 -8.20 -17.79 4.09
CA SER A 314 -7.82 -17.10 5.34
C SER A 314 -7.21 -15.71 5.13
N GLU A 315 -7.21 -15.18 3.91
CA GLU A 315 -6.61 -13.89 3.53
C GLU A 315 -5.11 -13.74 3.94
N LYS A 316 -4.38 -14.86 3.94
CA LYS A 316 -2.95 -14.92 4.22
C LYS A 316 -2.12 -14.45 3.01
N SER A 317 -0.80 -14.55 3.09
CA SER A 317 0.10 -14.13 2.02
C SER A 317 -0.11 -14.93 0.72
N LYS A 318 -0.74 -14.34 -0.27
CA LYS A 318 -0.95 -14.96 -1.59
C LYS A 318 0.37 -15.20 -2.32
N LYS A 319 1.39 -14.37 -2.03
CA LYS A 319 2.75 -14.56 -2.56
C LYS A 319 3.33 -15.92 -2.15
N PHE A 320 3.02 -16.43 -0.95
CA PHE A 320 3.46 -17.75 -0.51
C PHE A 320 2.91 -18.84 -1.44
N ALA A 321 1.60 -18.80 -1.78
CA ALA A 321 1.00 -19.76 -2.70
C ALA A 321 1.68 -19.77 -4.08
N TRP A 322 1.88 -18.58 -4.66
CA TRP A 322 2.54 -18.44 -5.96
C TRP A 322 4.03 -18.81 -5.95
N ASN A 323 4.69 -18.66 -4.82
CA ASN A 323 6.08 -19.09 -4.70
C ASN A 323 6.21 -20.62 -4.60
N ILE A 324 5.31 -21.30 -3.88
CA ILE A 324 5.35 -22.76 -3.71
C ILE A 324 4.76 -23.47 -4.91
N CYS A 325 3.57 -23.06 -5.34
CA CYS A 325 2.75 -23.81 -6.29
C CYS A 325 2.53 -23.05 -7.60
N GLY A 326 3.36 -22.05 -7.93
CA GLY A 326 3.16 -21.20 -9.10
C GLY A 326 3.05 -22.02 -10.39
N ASP A 327 3.94 -22.99 -10.60
CA ASP A 327 3.92 -23.86 -11.76
C ASP A 327 2.61 -24.67 -11.84
N THR A 328 2.21 -25.29 -10.73
CA THR A 328 0.97 -26.08 -10.65
C THR A 328 -0.29 -25.19 -10.80
N ILE A 329 -0.27 -23.96 -10.29
CA ILE A 329 -1.38 -23.01 -10.49
C ILE A 329 -1.53 -22.67 -11.97
N VAL A 330 -0.43 -22.35 -12.66
CA VAL A 330 -0.45 -22.04 -14.09
C VAL A 330 -0.90 -23.25 -14.89
N GLU A 331 -0.39 -24.43 -14.59
CA GLU A 331 -0.79 -25.70 -15.22
C GLU A 331 -2.31 -25.94 -15.05
N ASN A 332 -2.86 -25.78 -13.86
CA ASN A 332 -4.30 -25.90 -13.60
C ASN A 332 -5.13 -24.88 -14.39
N LEU A 333 -4.69 -23.62 -14.44
CA LEU A 333 -5.37 -22.57 -15.19
C LEU A 333 -5.35 -22.85 -16.70
N LEU A 334 -4.23 -23.29 -17.24
CA LEU A 334 -4.10 -23.66 -18.65
C LEU A 334 -4.97 -24.87 -18.99
N HIS A 335 -4.92 -25.91 -18.16
CA HIS A 335 -5.74 -27.09 -18.36
C HIS A 335 -7.24 -26.74 -18.41
N LYS A 336 -7.71 -25.89 -17.50
CA LYS A 336 -9.10 -25.40 -17.50
C LYS A 336 -9.46 -24.52 -18.69
N ASN A 337 -8.46 -23.93 -19.34
CA ASN A 337 -8.62 -23.09 -20.55
C ASN A 337 -8.11 -23.76 -21.83
N ASN A 338 -8.14 -25.09 -21.91
CA ASN A 338 -7.72 -25.88 -23.08
C ASN A 338 -6.28 -25.58 -23.54
N ASN A 339 -5.39 -25.28 -22.62
CA ASN A 339 -3.99 -24.86 -22.85
C ASN A 339 -3.83 -23.62 -23.73
N GLU A 340 -4.86 -22.77 -23.75
CA GLU A 340 -4.83 -21.51 -24.49
C GLU A 340 -4.81 -20.30 -23.56
N PHE A 341 -4.20 -19.22 -24.02
CA PHE A 341 -4.30 -17.90 -23.42
C PHE A 341 -4.70 -16.87 -24.48
N SER A 342 -5.42 -15.83 -24.05
CA SER A 342 -5.83 -14.76 -24.94
C SER A 342 -4.94 -13.54 -24.76
N TYR A 343 -4.56 -12.91 -25.87
CA TYR A 343 -3.84 -11.65 -25.88
C TYR A 343 -4.37 -10.72 -26.98
N PHE A 344 -4.09 -9.43 -26.85
CA PHE A 344 -4.50 -8.45 -27.83
C PHE A 344 -3.31 -7.98 -28.65
N ARG A 345 -3.49 -7.93 -29.96
CA ARG A 345 -2.50 -7.41 -30.91
C ARG A 345 -3.10 -6.23 -31.66
N LYS A 346 -2.34 -5.14 -31.78
CA LYS A 346 -2.73 -4.00 -32.60
C LYS A 346 -2.89 -4.42 -34.07
N SER A 347 -4.01 -4.05 -34.68
CA SER A 347 -4.33 -4.36 -36.06
C SER A 347 -5.35 -3.36 -36.59
N ASP A 348 -5.12 -2.81 -37.78
CA ASP A 348 -6.06 -1.85 -38.39
C ASP A 348 -7.42 -2.46 -38.70
N SER A 349 -7.48 -3.78 -38.86
CA SER A 349 -8.72 -4.56 -39.06
C SER A 349 -9.34 -5.08 -37.77
N GLY A 350 -8.81 -4.68 -36.59
CA GLY A 350 -9.32 -5.15 -35.29
C GLY A 350 -10.73 -4.65 -34.99
N ASP A 351 -11.54 -5.51 -34.40
CA ASP A 351 -12.91 -5.26 -33.95
C ASP A 351 -12.97 -4.58 -32.57
N ILE A 352 -11.90 -4.64 -31.80
CA ILE A 352 -11.79 -4.03 -30.48
C ILE A 352 -11.09 -2.68 -30.61
N CYS A 353 -11.79 -1.60 -30.22
CA CYS A 353 -11.25 -0.23 -30.27
C CYS A 353 -10.90 0.25 -28.87
N PHE A 354 -9.63 0.69 -28.66
CA PHE A 354 -9.15 1.28 -27.41
C PHE A 354 -8.21 2.43 -27.72
N SER A 355 -8.48 3.61 -27.13
CA SER A 355 -7.67 4.83 -27.30
C SER A 355 -7.37 5.19 -28.76
N SER A 356 -8.40 5.12 -29.63
CA SER A 356 -8.31 5.34 -31.09
C SER A 356 -7.45 4.32 -31.86
N GLU A 357 -7.00 3.28 -31.21
CA GLU A 357 -6.28 2.17 -31.82
C GLU A 357 -7.16 0.92 -31.89
N ARG A 358 -6.99 0.14 -32.94
CA ARG A 358 -7.73 -1.10 -33.12
C ARG A 358 -6.88 -2.30 -32.74
N PHE A 359 -7.54 -3.29 -32.13
CA PHE A 359 -6.91 -4.54 -31.67
C PHE A 359 -7.73 -5.74 -32.10
N VAL A 360 -7.06 -6.81 -32.38
CA VAL A 360 -7.66 -8.13 -32.58
C VAL A 360 -7.31 -9.00 -31.38
N LYS A 361 -8.29 -9.74 -30.85
CA LYS A 361 -8.09 -10.75 -29.83
C LYS A 361 -7.56 -12.01 -30.49
N LEU A 362 -6.43 -12.47 -30.05
CA LEU A 362 -5.79 -13.70 -30.52
C LEU A 362 -5.72 -14.71 -29.38
N SER A 363 -5.82 -15.97 -29.71
CA SER A 363 -5.48 -17.08 -28.81
C SER A 363 -4.12 -17.64 -29.21
N GLY A 364 -3.34 -18.02 -28.21
CA GLY A 364 -2.04 -18.62 -28.40
C GLY A 364 -1.83 -19.75 -27.42
N LYS A 365 -0.97 -20.68 -27.78
CA LYS A 365 -0.46 -21.68 -26.87
C LYS A 365 0.83 -21.20 -26.25
N ILE A 366 1.09 -21.60 -25.01
CA ILE A 366 2.39 -21.35 -24.37
C ILE A 366 3.44 -22.12 -25.15
N ASN A 367 4.50 -21.44 -25.58
CA ASN A 367 5.63 -22.11 -26.20
C ASN A 367 6.34 -22.95 -25.13
N GLU A 368 6.29 -24.25 -25.26
CA GLU A 368 7.21 -25.17 -24.57
C GLU A 368 8.61 -24.89 -25.12
N GLU A 369 9.57 -24.60 -24.22
CA GLU A 369 11.00 -24.54 -24.58
C GLU A 369 11.58 -25.93 -24.64
#